data_04766e01344422f0a1414d95a36dd56e
#
_entry.id   04766e01344422f0a1414d95a36dd56e
#
_cell.length_a   1.000
_cell.length_b   1.000
_cell.length_c   1.000
_cell.angle_alpha   90.00
_cell.angle_beta   90.00
_cell.angle_gamma   90.00
#
_symmetry.space_group_name_H-M   'P 1'
#
loop_
_entity.id
_entity.type
_entity.pdbx_description
1 polymer ?
#
loop_
_entity_poly.entity_id
_entity_poly.type
_entity_poly.pdbx_seq_one_letter_code
_entity_poly.pdbx_strand_id
1 'polypeptide(L)'
;MRGMQRGGWAPERRLVSERAPGEASAMQPLPPTRSCFVCGLENPIGLRLPIGAVPGAVETRFRFRADCCGFTGVVHGGIVGTVLDEIMVWAASAETKQFAYCAELTVRYLRPTRPGVDVVARGELVENKRGRLFLTRGDLRDCEGNLLAEATGKYLPIPAEMRASVLADFVEPPPGF
;
A
#
# COMPACT_ATOMS: atom_id res chain seq x y z
N MET A 1 9.91 -2.96 45.73
CA MET A 1 10.18 -3.40 44.33
C MET A 1 8.89 -4.02 43.80
N ARG A 2 8.13 -3.28 42.99
CA ARG A 2 6.90 -3.79 42.33
C ARG A 2 7.28 -4.21 40.91
N GLY A 3 7.16 -5.51 40.63
CA GLY A 3 7.47 -6.08 39.32
C GLY A 3 6.52 -5.55 38.23
N MET A 4 7.09 -4.94 37.20
CA MET A 4 6.40 -4.60 35.96
C MET A 4 6.10 -5.90 35.20
N GLN A 5 4.83 -6.30 35.19
CA GLN A 5 4.36 -7.36 34.30
C GLN A 5 4.46 -6.85 32.85
N ARG A 6 5.30 -7.49 32.05
CA ARG A 6 5.36 -7.32 30.60
C ARG A 6 4.07 -7.90 30.01
N GLY A 7 3.18 -7.04 29.54
CA GLY A 7 2.01 -7.46 28.78
C GLY A 7 2.47 -8.24 27.54
N GLY A 8 2.23 -9.54 27.54
CA GLY A 8 2.44 -10.41 26.40
C GLY A 8 1.53 -9.99 25.25
N TRP A 9 2.12 -9.58 24.14
CA TRP A 9 1.40 -9.38 22.89
C TRP A 9 0.93 -10.75 22.39
N ALA A 10 -0.38 -11.00 22.48
CA ALA A 10 -1.00 -12.16 21.86
C ALA A 10 -1.19 -11.87 20.37
N PRO A 11 -0.79 -12.78 19.46
CA PRO A 11 -1.07 -12.61 18.03
C PRO A 11 -2.58 -12.73 17.81
N GLU A 12 -3.23 -11.59 17.63
CA GLU A 12 -4.60 -11.59 17.16
C GLU A 12 -4.67 -12.28 15.79
N ARG A 13 -5.70 -13.08 15.63
CA ARG A 13 -5.98 -14.00 14.53
C ARG A 13 -5.66 -13.41 13.16
N ARG A 14 -5.20 -14.28 12.24
CA ARG A 14 -5.04 -14.03 10.80
C ARG A 14 -6.15 -13.14 10.26
N LEU A 15 -5.79 -11.87 9.96
CA LEU A 15 -6.70 -10.87 9.39
C LEU A 15 -6.77 -10.93 7.85
N VAL A 16 -6.32 -12.03 7.25
CA VAL A 16 -6.31 -12.19 5.80
C VAL A 16 -7.40 -13.18 5.42
N SER A 17 -8.40 -12.73 4.66
CA SER A 17 -9.35 -13.63 4.00
C SER A 17 -8.57 -14.50 3.01
N GLU A 18 -8.64 -15.84 3.19
CA GLU A 18 -8.09 -16.79 2.23
C GLU A 18 -8.87 -16.66 0.91
N ARG A 19 -8.29 -16.00 -0.09
CA ARG A 19 -8.76 -16.13 -1.47
C ARG A 19 -7.92 -17.19 -2.15
N ALA A 20 -8.61 -18.13 -2.81
CA ALA A 20 -8.02 -19.11 -3.70
C ALA A 20 -7.26 -18.41 -4.84
N PRO A 21 -6.10 -18.91 -5.27
CA PRO A 21 -5.41 -18.43 -6.47
C PRO A 21 -6.26 -18.83 -7.69
N GLY A 22 -6.86 -17.88 -8.40
CA GLY A 22 -7.55 -18.24 -9.63
C GLY A 22 -8.49 -17.24 -10.29
N GLU A 23 -9.00 -16.22 -9.62
CA GLU A 23 -9.81 -15.21 -10.30
C GLU A 23 -9.08 -13.87 -10.38
N ALA A 24 -8.39 -13.64 -11.50
CA ALA A 24 -7.93 -12.31 -11.88
C ALA A 24 -9.16 -11.47 -12.24
N SER A 25 -9.83 -10.90 -11.24
CA SER A 25 -10.78 -9.80 -11.46
C SER A 25 -10.05 -8.72 -12.23
N ALA A 26 -10.64 -8.25 -13.35
CA ALA A 26 -10.05 -7.20 -14.16
C ALA A 26 -9.79 -5.98 -13.26
N MET A 27 -8.51 -5.64 -13.10
CA MET A 27 -8.07 -4.48 -12.34
C MET A 27 -8.47 -3.22 -13.10
N GLN A 28 -9.29 -2.37 -12.50
CA GLN A 28 -9.63 -1.07 -13.06
C GLN A 28 -8.47 -0.08 -12.78
N PRO A 29 -7.76 0.43 -13.80
CA PRO A 29 -6.66 1.34 -13.59
C PRO A 29 -7.07 2.58 -12.80
N LEU A 30 -6.25 2.96 -11.82
CA LEU A 30 -6.33 4.25 -11.15
C LEU A 30 -5.37 5.23 -11.83
N PRO A 31 -5.74 6.51 -11.97
CA PRO A 31 -4.91 7.48 -12.66
C PRO A 31 -3.61 7.71 -11.89
N PRO A 32 -2.45 7.67 -12.59
CA PRO A 32 -1.16 7.96 -11.98
C PRO A 32 -1.00 9.46 -11.73
N THR A 33 -0.15 9.80 -10.78
CA THR A 33 0.34 11.17 -10.64
C THR A 33 1.54 11.42 -11.56
N ARG A 34 2.04 12.66 -11.59
CA ARG A 34 3.27 13.02 -12.29
C ARG A 34 4.49 12.79 -11.41
N SER A 35 4.44 13.29 -10.16
CA SER A 35 5.61 13.45 -9.29
C SER A 35 5.79 12.35 -8.24
N CYS A 36 4.77 11.56 -7.89
CA CYS A 36 4.86 10.54 -6.84
C CYS A 36 6.04 9.58 -7.06
N PHE A 37 6.72 9.23 -6.00
CA PHE A 37 7.83 8.27 -6.06
C PHE A 37 7.35 6.85 -6.46
N VAL A 38 6.12 6.47 -6.09
CA VAL A 38 5.61 5.12 -6.35
C VAL A 38 4.88 5.02 -7.68
N CYS A 39 3.87 5.86 -7.93
CA CYS A 39 3.02 5.79 -9.13
C CYS A 39 3.31 6.88 -10.16
N GLY A 40 4.19 7.85 -9.87
CA GLY A 40 4.46 9.01 -10.72
C GLY A 40 5.20 8.67 -12.01
N LEU A 41 4.62 9.06 -13.14
CA LEU A 41 5.18 8.75 -14.47
C LEU A 41 6.39 9.62 -14.82
N GLU A 42 6.45 10.84 -14.29
CA GLU A 42 7.51 11.83 -14.59
C GLU A 42 8.63 11.82 -13.55
N ASN A 43 8.48 11.07 -12.43
CA ASN A 43 9.54 10.96 -11.45
C ASN A 43 10.71 10.13 -12.00
N PRO A 44 11.91 10.71 -12.18
CA PRO A 44 13.03 10.02 -12.82
C PRO A 44 13.57 8.84 -12.03
N ILE A 45 13.43 8.86 -10.70
CA ILE A 45 13.87 7.78 -9.80
C ILE A 45 12.70 6.95 -9.25
N GLY A 46 11.47 7.26 -9.67
CA GLY A 46 10.25 6.61 -9.18
C GLY A 46 10.13 5.14 -9.59
N LEU A 47 9.27 4.43 -8.89
CA LEU A 47 8.98 3.02 -9.16
C LEU A 47 8.04 2.86 -10.37
N ARG A 48 7.18 3.84 -10.64
CA ARG A 48 6.19 3.90 -11.76
C ARG A 48 5.26 2.69 -11.76
N LEU A 49 4.75 2.33 -10.60
CA LEU A 49 3.91 1.15 -10.46
C LEU A 49 2.49 1.41 -11.02
N PRO A 50 1.95 0.48 -11.82
CA PRO A 50 0.56 0.53 -12.23
C PRO A 50 -0.33 0.15 -11.04
N ILE A 51 -1.24 1.04 -10.63
CA ILE A 51 -2.15 0.82 -9.52
C ILE A 51 -3.56 0.69 -10.07
N GLY A 52 -4.35 -0.22 -9.53
CA GLY A 52 -5.73 -0.37 -9.93
C GLY A 52 -6.65 -0.87 -8.85
N ALA A 53 -7.93 -0.50 -8.99
CA ALA A 53 -8.99 -0.95 -8.10
C ALA A 53 -9.46 -2.36 -8.49
N VAL A 54 -9.71 -3.16 -7.48
CA VAL A 54 -10.37 -4.48 -7.56
C VAL A 54 -11.52 -4.50 -6.55
N PRO A 55 -12.45 -5.44 -6.60
CA PRO A 55 -13.55 -5.48 -5.62
C PRO A 55 -13.04 -5.46 -4.17
N GLY A 56 -13.37 -4.37 -3.44
CA GLY A 56 -13.04 -4.17 -2.03
C GLY A 56 -11.56 -3.91 -1.73
N ALA A 57 -10.71 -3.63 -2.74
CA ALA A 57 -9.29 -3.37 -2.52
C ALA A 57 -8.64 -2.58 -3.67
N VAL A 58 -7.37 -2.25 -3.47
CA VAL A 58 -6.48 -1.73 -4.50
C VAL A 58 -5.27 -2.65 -4.62
N GLU A 59 -4.83 -2.90 -5.84
CA GLU A 59 -3.70 -3.80 -6.12
C GLU A 59 -2.69 -3.16 -7.07
N THR A 60 -1.45 -3.62 -6.98
CA THR A 60 -0.42 -3.47 -8.01
C THR A 60 0.32 -4.79 -8.22
N ARG A 61 0.64 -5.10 -9.48
CA ARG A 61 1.41 -6.29 -9.88
C ARG A 61 2.66 -5.83 -10.59
N PHE A 62 3.82 -6.19 -10.08
CA PHE A 62 5.08 -5.65 -10.57
C PHE A 62 6.28 -6.51 -10.16
N ARG A 63 7.49 -6.07 -10.57
CA ARG A 63 8.77 -6.61 -10.12
C ARG A 63 9.62 -5.48 -9.55
N PHE A 64 10.24 -5.70 -8.40
CA PHE A 64 11.24 -4.76 -7.92
C PHE A 64 12.47 -4.80 -8.83
N ARG A 65 13.00 -3.62 -9.17
CA ARG A 65 14.25 -3.50 -9.91
C ARG A 65 15.45 -3.86 -9.01
N ALA A 66 16.58 -4.19 -9.62
CA ALA A 66 17.80 -4.53 -8.90
C ALA A 66 18.37 -3.37 -8.06
N ASP A 67 18.11 -2.13 -8.48
CA ASP A 67 18.51 -0.91 -7.76
C ASP A 67 17.67 -0.63 -6.50
N CYS A 68 16.62 -1.40 -6.26
CA CYS A 68 15.84 -1.35 -5.02
C CYS A 68 16.42 -2.20 -3.88
N CYS A 69 17.60 -2.83 -4.06
CA CYS A 69 18.20 -3.69 -3.05
C CYS A 69 18.81 -2.91 -1.87
N GLY A 70 18.63 -3.46 -0.65
CA GLY A 70 19.39 -3.06 0.53
C GLY A 70 20.65 -3.93 0.73
N PHE A 71 20.48 -5.25 0.61
CA PHE A 71 21.56 -6.23 0.52
C PHE A 71 21.51 -6.93 -0.82
N THR A 72 22.63 -7.52 -1.26
CA THR A 72 22.68 -8.26 -2.52
C THR A 72 21.56 -9.30 -2.60
N GLY A 73 20.71 -9.16 -3.62
CA GLY A 73 19.60 -10.07 -3.89
C GLY A 73 18.38 -9.92 -2.95
N VAL A 74 18.36 -8.88 -2.09
CA VAL A 74 17.22 -8.61 -1.19
C VAL A 74 16.78 -7.15 -1.33
N VAL A 75 15.51 -6.93 -1.66
CA VAL A 75 14.90 -5.60 -1.74
C VAL A 75 14.96 -4.92 -0.38
N HIS A 76 15.30 -3.63 -0.36
CA HIS A 76 15.35 -2.84 0.86
C HIS A 76 13.98 -2.76 1.53
N GLY A 77 13.89 -3.04 2.83
CA GLY A 77 12.63 -3.04 3.57
C GLY A 77 11.88 -1.71 3.50
N GLY A 78 12.59 -0.58 3.48
CA GLY A 78 11.98 0.73 3.26
C GLY A 78 11.25 0.85 1.93
N ILE A 79 11.77 0.26 0.84
CA ILE A 79 11.11 0.27 -0.48
C ILE A 79 9.85 -0.60 -0.45
N VAL A 80 9.90 -1.78 0.21
CA VAL A 80 8.70 -2.61 0.42
C VAL A 80 7.66 -1.85 1.23
N GLY A 81 8.07 -1.17 2.32
CA GLY A 81 7.19 -0.32 3.13
C GLY A 81 6.56 0.82 2.32
N THR A 82 7.32 1.46 1.45
CA THR A 82 6.83 2.53 0.55
C THR A 82 5.74 2.04 -0.40
N VAL A 83 5.89 0.84 -0.96
CA VAL A 83 4.84 0.23 -1.82
C VAL A 83 3.59 -0.09 -1.01
N LEU A 84 3.74 -0.63 0.20
CA LEU A 84 2.61 -0.94 1.07
C LEU A 84 1.88 0.34 1.53
N ASP A 85 2.61 1.41 1.82
CA ASP A 85 2.04 2.72 2.14
C ASP A 85 1.17 3.24 0.99
N GLU A 86 1.70 3.27 -0.22
CA GLU A 86 1.00 3.75 -1.42
C GLU A 86 -0.29 2.95 -1.68
N ILE A 87 -0.23 1.62 -1.63
CA ILE A 87 -1.41 0.78 -1.87
C ILE A 87 -2.48 0.99 -0.81
N MET A 88 -2.09 1.20 0.44
CA MET A 88 -3.02 1.43 1.53
C MET A 88 -3.65 2.83 1.49
N VAL A 89 -2.89 3.87 1.13
CA VAL A 89 -3.47 5.22 0.96
C VAL A 89 -4.43 5.25 -0.23
N TRP A 90 -4.10 4.55 -1.32
CA TRP A 90 -5.01 4.40 -2.45
C TRP A 90 -6.29 3.63 -2.10
N ALA A 91 -6.19 2.58 -1.28
CA ALA A 91 -7.37 1.83 -0.82
C ALA A 91 -8.32 2.74 -0.02
N ALA A 92 -7.78 3.56 0.89
CA ALA A 92 -8.57 4.54 1.61
C ALA A 92 -9.17 5.58 0.66
N SER A 93 -8.36 6.15 -0.23
CA SER A 93 -8.78 7.23 -1.13
C SER A 93 -9.82 6.76 -2.16
N ALA A 94 -9.65 5.59 -2.75
CA ALA A 94 -10.58 5.04 -3.74
C ALA A 94 -11.98 4.80 -3.15
N GLU A 95 -12.05 4.32 -1.92
CA GLU A 95 -13.31 4.04 -1.23
C GLU A 95 -13.98 5.31 -0.71
N THR A 96 -13.20 6.22 -0.09
CA THR A 96 -13.75 7.41 0.58
C THR A 96 -13.85 8.64 -0.30
N LYS A 97 -13.20 8.65 -1.48
CA LYS A 97 -13.05 9.81 -2.37
C LYS A 97 -12.35 10.99 -1.69
N GLN A 98 -11.48 10.70 -0.72
CA GLN A 98 -10.69 11.70 -0.01
C GLN A 98 -9.21 11.32 -0.07
N PHE A 99 -8.36 12.25 -0.49
CA PHE A 99 -6.92 12.08 -0.38
C PHE A 99 -6.49 12.12 1.08
N ALA A 100 -5.45 11.38 1.43
CA ALA A 100 -4.98 11.27 2.80
C ALA A 100 -3.45 11.20 2.87
N TYR A 101 -2.89 11.56 4.04
CA TYR A 101 -1.50 11.34 4.39
C TYR A 101 -1.35 10.20 5.38
N CYS A 102 -0.26 9.47 5.26
CA CYS A 102 0.13 8.48 6.25
C CYS A 102 0.50 9.18 7.57
N ALA A 103 -0.19 8.81 8.66
CA ALA A 103 0.12 9.25 10.01
C ALA A 103 0.89 8.19 10.80
N GLU A 104 0.65 6.92 10.50
CA GLU A 104 1.31 5.79 11.15
C GLU A 104 1.33 4.61 10.17
N LEU A 105 2.48 3.97 10.05
CA LEU A 105 2.68 2.76 9.27
C LEU A 105 3.42 1.74 10.10
N THR A 106 2.86 0.54 10.23
CA THR A 106 3.51 -0.61 10.86
C THR A 106 3.69 -1.71 9.81
N VAL A 107 4.92 -2.12 9.56
CA VAL A 107 5.25 -3.18 8.59
C VAL A 107 5.89 -4.37 9.30
N ARG A 108 5.42 -5.56 9.00
CA ARG A 108 6.04 -6.82 9.38
C ARG A 108 6.61 -7.52 8.17
N TYR A 109 7.91 -7.74 8.17
CA TYR A 109 8.62 -8.47 7.13
C TYR A 109 8.70 -9.94 7.53
N LEU A 110 8.13 -10.82 6.73
CA LEU A 110 8.00 -12.25 7.04
C LEU A 110 8.99 -13.08 6.23
N ARG A 111 9.31 -12.64 5.01
CA ARG A 111 10.27 -13.30 4.12
C ARG A 111 11.05 -12.28 3.31
N PRO A 112 12.30 -12.55 2.91
CA PRO A 112 13.04 -11.69 2.01
C PRO A 112 12.34 -11.53 0.66
N THR A 113 12.13 -10.28 0.24
CA THR A 113 11.63 -9.96 -1.10
C THR A 113 12.82 -9.93 -2.06
N ARG A 114 12.73 -10.62 -3.19
CA ARG A 114 13.81 -10.69 -4.19
C ARG A 114 13.50 -9.77 -5.38
N PRO A 115 14.50 -9.05 -5.92
CA PRO A 115 14.32 -8.28 -7.15
C PRO A 115 14.10 -9.23 -8.35
N GLY A 116 13.37 -8.74 -9.36
CA GLY A 116 13.09 -9.50 -10.58
C GLY A 116 12.03 -10.59 -10.46
N VAL A 117 11.49 -10.83 -9.25
CA VAL A 117 10.38 -11.78 -9.01
C VAL A 117 9.06 -11.01 -9.07
N ASP A 118 8.04 -11.63 -9.70
CA ASP A 118 6.70 -11.08 -9.73
C ASP A 118 6.08 -11.06 -8.34
N VAL A 119 5.55 -9.90 -7.96
CA VAL A 119 4.87 -9.71 -6.68
C VAL A 119 3.56 -8.98 -6.87
N VAL A 120 2.64 -9.19 -5.94
CA VAL A 120 1.38 -8.47 -5.83
C VAL A 120 1.35 -7.78 -4.48
N ALA A 121 1.16 -6.46 -4.48
CA ALA A 121 0.82 -5.72 -3.28
C ALA A 121 -0.69 -5.40 -3.32
N ARG A 122 -1.37 -5.60 -2.18
CA ARG A 122 -2.80 -5.38 -2.01
C ARG A 122 -3.07 -4.55 -0.78
N GLY A 123 -3.96 -3.56 -0.89
CA GLY A 123 -4.41 -2.70 0.19
C GLY A 123 -5.92 -2.70 0.32
N GLU A 124 -6.41 -2.57 1.54
CA GLU A 124 -7.84 -2.53 1.86
C GLU A 124 -8.12 -1.46 2.93
N LEU A 125 -9.24 -0.76 2.78
CA LEU A 125 -9.79 0.07 3.86
C LEU A 125 -10.47 -0.85 4.88
N VAL A 126 -10.02 -0.80 6.15
CA VAL A 126 -10.60 -1.59 7.24
C VAL A 126 -11.71 -0.82 7.94
N GLU A 127 -11.47 0.46 8.21
CA GLU A 127 -12.42 1.31 8.92
C GLU A 127 -12.27 2.77 8.49
N ASN A 128 -13.41 3.43 8.25
CA ASN A 128 -13.51 4.88 8.08
C ASN A 128 -14.12 5.50 9.34
N LYS A 129 -13.31 6.15 10.17
CA LYS A 129 -13.75 6.85 11.38
C LYS A 129 -14.35 8.22 11.04
N ARG A 130 -15.54 8.21 10.44
CA ARG A 130 -16.34 9.41 10.11
C ARG A 130 -15.58 10.44 9.25
N GLY A 131 -14.80 9.98 8.29
CA GLY A 131 -14.02 10.83 7.39
C GLY A 131 -12.85 11.57 8.06
N ARG A 132 -12.46 11.21 9.30
CA ARG A 132 -11.39 11.89 10.04
C ARG A 132 -10.14 11.05 10.23
N LEU A 133 -10.27 9.73 10.14
CA LEU A 133 -9.17 8.78 10.24
C LEU A 133 -9.55 7.51 9.47
N PHE A 134 -8.66 7.05 8.63
CA PHE A 134 -8.80 5.81 7.87
C PHE A 134 -7.83 4.77 8.40
N LEU A 135 -8.34 3.61 8.78
CA LEU A 135 -7.54 2.45 9.16
C LEU A 135 -7.47 1.52 7.96
N THR A 136 -6.28 1.13 7.58
CA THR A 136 -6.03 0.28 6.42
C THR A 136 -5.15 -0.90 6.78
N ARG A 137 -5.17 -1.90 5.92
CA ARG A 137 -4.22 -3.01 5.93
C ARG A 137 -3.70 -3.27 4.53
N GLY A 138 -2.51 -3.82 4.44
CA GLY A 138 -1.92 -4.23 3.17
C GLY A 138 -1.04 -5.45 3.31
N ASP A 139 -0.83 -6.14 2.21
CA ASP A 139 0.10 -7.26 2.13
C ASP A 139 0.87 -7.27 0.80
N LEU A 140 2.05 -7.91 0.82
CA LEU A 140 2.87 -8.19 -0.33
C LEU A 140 3.06 -9.69 -0.44
N ARG A 141 2.76 -10.25 -1.63
CA ARG A 141 2.90 -11.69 -1.93
C ARG A 141 3.72 -11.89 -3.19
N ASP A 142 4.39 -13.04 -3.27
CA ASP A 142 5.00 -13.51 -4.51
C ASP A 142 3.98 -14.21 -5.44
N CYS A 143 4.43 -14.62 -6.63
CA CYS A 143 3.60 -15.30 -7.63
C CYS A 143 3.09 -16.69 -7.18
N GLU A 144 3.70 -17.27 -6.15
CA GLU A 144 3.24 -18.52 -5.53
C GLU A 144 2.21 -18.28 -4.42
N GLY A 145 1.88 -17.00 -4.13
CA GLY A 145 0.95 -16.59 -3.06
C GLY A 145 1.58 -16.57 -1.66
N ASN A 146 2.90 -16.77 -1.53
CA ASN A 146 3.57 -16.67 -0.24
C ASN A 146 3.54 -15.23 0.26
N LEU A 147 3.16 -15.04 1.52
CA LEU A 147 3.17 -13.75 2.19
C LEU A 147 4.61 -13.34 2.51
N LEU A 148 5.05 -12.23 1.92
CA LEU A 148 6.40 -11.67 2.10
C LEU A 148 6.42 -10.59 3.18
N ALA A 149 5.42 -9.71 3.17
CA ALA A 149 5.24 -8.66 4.17
C ALA A 149 3.75 -8.35 4.37
N GLU A 150 3.41 -7.83 5.53
CA GLU A 150 2.09 -7.29 5.85
C GLU A 150 2.22 -5.95 6.57
N ALA A 151 1.22 -5.09 6.43
CA ALA A 151 1.22 -3.78 7.04
C ALA A 151 -0.17 -3.37 7.54
N THR A 152 -0.16 -2.47 8.51
CA THR A 152 -1.33 -1.69 8.93
C THR A 152 -0.98 -0.22 8.90
N GLY A 153 -1.94 0.64 8.52
CA GLY A 153 -1.74 2.07 8.41
C GLY A 153 -2.89 2.88 9.00
N LYS A 154 -2.54 4.09 9.46
CA LYS A 154 -3.47 5.12 9.85
C LYS A 154 -3.27 6.33 8.95
N TYR A 155 -4.32 6.77 8.30
CA TYR A 155 -4.27 7.86 7.33
C TYR A 155 -5.22 8.97 7.73
N LEU A 156 -4.76 10.20 7.62
CA LEU A 156 -5.54 11.41 7.89
C LEU A 156 -5.90 12.10 6.57
N PRO A 157 -7.17 12.49 6.37
CA PRO A 157 -7.56 13.29 5.21
C PRO A 157 -6.67 14.52 5.07
N ILE A 158 -6.29 14.87 3.84
CA ILE A 158 -5.59 16.13 3.58
C ILE A 158 -6.49 17.32 3.89
N PRO A 159 -5.93 18.47 4.31
CA PRO A 159 -6.65 19.72 4.42
C PRO A 159 -7.32 20.10 3.09
N ALA A 160 -8.52 20.69 3.16
CA ALA A 160 -9.30 21.03 1.97
C ALA A 160 -8.56 21.98 1.00
N GLU A 161 -7.75 22.88 1.54
CA GLU A 161 -6.91 23.81 0.78
C GLU A 161 -5.82 23.12 -0.05
N MET A 162 -5.42 21.93 0.32
CA MET A 162 -4.39 21.16 -0.42
C MET A 162 -4.97 20.33 -1.58
N ARG A 163 -6.29 20.15 -1.61
CA ARG A 163 -6.93 19.30 -2.62
C ARG A 163 -6.63 19.71 -4.05
N ALA A 164 -6.67 21.00 -4.33
CA ALA A 164 -6.41 21.53 -5.67
C ALA A 164 -4.98 21.22 -6.15
N SER A 165 -3.98 21.39 -5.28
CA SER A 165 -2.59 21.09 -5.61
C SER A 165 -2.34 19.59 -5.81
N VAL A 166 -2.99 18.74 -5.02
CA VAL A 166 -2.90 17.28 -5.19
C VAL A 166 -3.54 16.85 -6.51
N LEU A 167 -4.73 17.40 -6.84
CA LEU A 167 -5.40 17.09 -8.11
C LEU A 167 -4.59 17.56 -9.33
N ALA A 168 -3.87 18.67 -9.23
CA ALA A 168 -3.03 19.19 -10.32
C ALA A 168 -1.82 18.27 -10.63
N ASP A 169 -1.40 17.44 -9.69
CA ASP A 169 -0.31 16.47 -9.91
C ASP A 169 -0.77 15.19 -10.64
N PHE A 170 -2.06 14.96 -10.78
CA PHE A 170 -2.55 13.81 -11.56
C PHE A 170 -2.41 14.04 -13.06
N VAL A 171 -2.11 12.97 -13.80
CA VAL A 171 -2.12 12.99 -15.27
C VAL A 171 -3.55 13.23 -15.76
N GLU A 172 -4.51 12.54 -15.14
CA GLU A 172 -5.96 12.73 -15.30
C GLU A 172 -6.60 12.71 -13.91
N PRO A 173 -7.52 13.63 -13.60
CA PRO A 173 -8.17 13.64 -12.31
C PRO A 173 -8.89 12.31 -12.03
N PRO A 174 -8.73 11.73 -10.83
CA PRO A 174 -9.43 10.50 -10.50
C PRO A 174 -10.95 10.76 -10.41
N PRO A 175 -11.79 9.84 -10.95
CA PRO A 175 -13.21 10.04 -11.00
C PRO A 175 -13.83 10.11 -9.60
N GLY A 176 -14.66 11.13 -9.36
CA GLY A 176 -15.39 11.34 -8.10
C GLY A 176 -14.59 12.03 -6.98
N PHE A 177 -13.38 12.50 -7.24
CA PHE A 177 -12.57 13.26 -6.30
C PHE A 177 -12.76 14.76 -6.44
#